data_5fdd94acca20921aae9fa3b93b731321
#
_entry.id   5fdd94acca20921aae9fa3b93b731321
#
_cell.length_a   1.000
_cell.length_b   1.000
_cell.length_c   1.000
_cell.angle_alpha   90.00
_cell.angle_beta   90.00
_cell.angle_gamma   90.00
#
_symmetry.space_group_name_H-M   'P 1'
#
loop_
_entity.id
_entity.type
_entity.pdbx_description
1 polymer ?
#
loop_
_entity_poly.entity_id
_entity_poly.type
_entity_poly.pdbx_seq_one_letter_code
_entity_poly.pdbx_strand_id
1 'polypeptide(L)'
;MDTSLPVNRRAFLTALAAAATAHSLRAQDRALVTKTPPKIKLGMDNFAVRAMGWKAAQLLDYAATLKVDVLLISDLEAYESLEDAPLREVKKKADDLGIEVYAGSWSICPTSTRFKKNWGTAEEHVRLGLRVAKTLGSPVFRVVLGAGEDRKTEGGIKARIADTVTVLKACRSQALDAGVKIAIENHAGDLHSWELAALIEEAGPDFVGANIDSGNAAWTLEDPMDVLETLGKYTICSSLRDDMIWETPDGASVQWTAAGEGLIDWKQFAARWSALCPATPIIIETISGFARNFPYKKPDFWQHYDQRPEAFAKFETLAKRGHAIPSFKAPEGVDRKKAEQDYQKGELERSIAYLRTKIGLGLKV
;
A
#
# COMPACT_ATOMS: atom_id res chain seq x y z
N MET A 1 -24.45 45.47 -53.27
CA MET A 1 -24.33 43.99 -53.27
C MET A 1 -24.15 43.58 -51.82
N ASP A 2 -25.25 43.15 -51.23
CA ASP A 2 -25.34 42.73 -49.86
C ASP A 2 -25.08 41.21 -49.79
N THR A 3 -24.03 40.80 -49.14
CA THR A 3 -23.69 39.38 -48.98
C THR A 3 -23.76 38.98 -47.51
N SER A 4 -25.00 38.91 -46.98
CA SER A 4 -25.25 38.28 -45.69
C SER A 4 -25.41 36.75 -45.90
N LEU A 5 -24.48 35.95 -45.39
CA LEU A 5 -24.56 34.50 -45.34
C LEU A 5 -25.59 34.07 -44.27
N PRO A 6 -26.50 33.11 -44.56
CA PRO A 6 -27.48 32.67 -43.58
C PRO A 6 -26.80 31.82 -42.49
N VAL A 7 -26.88 32.27 -41.22
CA VAL A 7 -26.45 31.49 -40.05
C VAL A 7 -27.39 30.29 -39.90
N ASN A 8 -26.84 29.10 -40.02
CA ASN A 8 -27.58 27.84 -39.87
C ASN A 8 -28.02 27.65 -38.39
N ARG A 9 -29.31 27.80 -38.11
CA ARG A 9 -29.94 27.67 -36.80
C ARG A 9 -29.57 26.34 -36.10
N ARG A 10 -29.35 25.25 -36.83
CA ARG A 10 -28.95 23.96 -36.25
C ARG A 10 -27.50 24.00 -35.74
N ALA A 11 -26.58 24.68 -36.42
CA ALA A 11 -25.20 24.83 -35.99
C ALA A 11 -25.09 25.72 -34.74
N PHE A 12 -25.96 26.73 -34.63
CA PHE A 12 -26.01 27.62 -33.46
C PHE A 12 -26.55 26.88 -32.19
N LEU A 13 -27.57 26.05 -32.34
CA LEU A 13 -28.14 25.27 -31.23
C LEU A 13 -27.20 24.14 -30.79
N THR A 14 -26.44 23.52 -31.69
CA THR A 14 -25.40 22.54 -31.29
C THR A 14 -24.21 23.18 -30.60
N ALA A 15 -23.80 24.38 -30.98
CA ALA A 15 -22.76 25.13 -30.30
C ALA A 15 -23.17 25.59 -28.85
N LEU A 16 -24.44 25.98 -28.67
CA LEU A 16 -25.00 26.32 -27.37
C LEU A 16 -25.11 25.08 -26.44
N ALA A 17 -25.51 23.92 -26.97
CA ALA A 17 -25.55 22.69 -26.18
C ALA A 17 -24.17 22.22 -25.76
N ALA A 18 -23.17 22.31 -26.67
CA ALA A 18 -21.77 21.98 -26.34
C ALA A 18 -21.15 22.95 -25.30
N ALA A 19 -21.48 24.22 -25.38
CA ALA A 19 -21.04 25.23 -24.39
C ALA A 19 -21.69 25.01 -23.00
N ALA A 20 -22.96 24.62 -22.95
CA ALA A 20 -23.67 24.33 -21.71
C ALA A 20 -23.13 23.05 -21.03
N THR A 21 -22.80 22.01 -21.80
CA THR A 21 -22.16 20.78 -21.24
C THR A 21 -20.73 21.05 -20.76
N ALA A 22 -19.94 21.85 -21.45
CA ALA A 22 -18.61 22.25 -21.03
C ALA A 22 -18.61 23.13 -19.76
N HIS A 23 -19.64 23.97 -19.59
CA HIS A 23 -19.83 24.77 -18.38
C HIS A 23 -20.30 23.92 -17.18
N SER A 24 -21.16 22.91 -17.41
CA SER A 24 -21.59 21.99 -16.34
C SER A 24 -20.47 21.08 -15.86
N LEU A 25 -19.61 20.61 -16.75
CA LEU A 25 -18.41 19.81 -16.40
C LEU A 25 -17.40 20.67 -15.61
N ARG A 26 -17.14 21.91 -16.04
CA ARG A 26 -16.27 22.83 -15.30
C ARG A 26 -16.86 23.29 -13.97
N ALA A 27 -18.18 23.35 -13.83
CA ALA A 27 -18.87 23.68 -12.57
C ALA A 27 -18.84 22.49 -11.60
N GLN A 28 -18.93 21.25 -12.09
CA GLN A 28 -18.76 20.05 -11.28
C GLN A 28 -17.32 19.91 -10.79
N ASP A 29 -16.31 20.14 -11.63
CA ASP A 29 -14.90 20.17 -11.20
C ASP A 29 -14.63 21.30 -10.19
N ARG A 30 -15.26 22.47 -10.35
CA ARG A 30 -15.15 23.57 -9.38
C ARG A 30 -15.89 23.32 -8.07
N ALA A 31 -16.99 22.58 -8.09
CA ALA A 31 -17.73 22.20 -6.88
C ALA A 31 -16.99 21.13 -6.05
N LEU A 32 -16.13 20.31 -6.69
CA LEU A 32 -15.24 19.37 -6.00
C LEU A 32 -14.07 20.07 -5.28
N VAL A 33 -13.70 21.28 -5.70
CA VAL A 33 -12.56 22.04 -5.13
C VAL A 33 -12.94 22.84 -3.86
N THR A 34 -14.22 22.97 -3.51
CA THR A 34 -14.66 23.83 -2.37
C THR A 34 -14.94 23.07 -1.07
N LYS A 35 -14.93 21.74 -1.05
CA LYS A 35 -14.93 20.98 0.19
C LYS A 35 -13.48 20.70 0.58
N THR A 36 -13.02 21.24 1.70
CA THR A 36 -11.77 20.80 2.33
C THR A 36 -11.78 19.27 2.33
N PRO A 37 -10.84 18.59 1.66
CA PRO A 37 -10.84 17.14 1.64
C PRO A 37 -10.83 16.62 3.08
N PRO A 38 -11.54 15.54 3.38
CA PRO A 38 -11.53 14.96 4.72
C PRO A 38 -10.08 14.68 5.11
N LYS A 39 -9.70 15.04 6.34
CA LYS A 39 -8.37 14.74 6.85
C LYS A 39 -8.18 13.22 6.83
N ILE A 40 -7.15 12.78 6.12
CA ILE A 40 -6.76 11.37 6.04
C ILE A 40 -6.03 11.00 7.33
N LYS A 41 -6.42 9.90 7.97
CA LYS A 41 -5.70 9.34 9.12
C LYS A 41 -4.28 8.97 8.72
N LEU A 42 -3.31 9.23 9.62
CA LEU A 42 -1.91 8.88 9.45
C LEU A 42 -1.55 7.75 10.42
N GLY A 43 -0.95 6.70 9.92
CA GLY A 43 -0.56 5.53 10.71
C GLY A 43 0.88 5.11 10.53
N MET A 44 1.29 4.13 11.34
CA MET A 44 2.55 3.41 11.17
C MET A 44 2.31 1.90 11.15
N ASP A 45 3.14 1.18 10.39
CA ASP A 45 3.26 -0.27 10.46
C ASP A 45 4.40 -0.65 11.42
N ASN A 46 4.21 -1.67 12.24
CA ASN A 46 5.23 -2.15 13.17
C ASN A 46 6.50 -2.65 12.48
N PHE A 47 6.40 -3.11 11.22
CA PHE A 47 7.54 -3.59 10.47
C PHE A 47 8.55 -2.49 10.16
N ALA A 48 8.12 -1.21 10.13
CA ALA A 48 9.01 -0.06 10.01
C ALA A 48 10.07 0.02 11.14
N VAL A 49 9.79 -0.55 12.30
CA VAL A 49 10.70 -0.57 13.47
C VAL A 49 11.00 -2.00 13.94
N ARG A 50 10.98 -2.97 13.02
CA ARG A 50 11.15 -4.40 13.33
C ARG A 50 12.44 -4.75 14.07
N ALA A 51 13.54 -3.98 13.88
CA ALA A 51 14.80 -4.19 14.58
C ALA A 51 14.68 -3.98 16.11
N MET A 52 13.62 -3.29 16.56
CA MET A 52 13.34 -3.10 17.97
C MET A 52 12.88 -4.39 18.66
N GLY A 53 12.21 -5.30 17.91
CA GLY A 53 11.62 -6.53 18.47
C GLY A 53 10.48 -6.26 19.46
N TRP A 54 9.83 -5.09 19.36
CA TRP A 54 8.76 -4.70 20.27
C TRP A 54 7.50 -5.52 20.08
N LYS A 55 6.81 -5.76 21.19
CA LYS A 55 5.49 -6.37 21.22
C LYS A 55 4.38 -5.31 21.16
N ALA A 56 3.14 -5.74 20.98
CA ALA A 56 1.99 -4.87 20.73
C ALA A 56 1.87 -3.72 21.74
N ALA A 57 2.07 -3.98 23.04
CA ALA A 57 1.98 -2.94 24.06
C ALA A 57 3.06 -1.85 23.90
N GLN A 58 4.30 -2.23 23.59
CA GLN A 58 5.41 -1.29 23.34
C GLN A 58 5.23 -0.54 22.01
N LEU A 59 4.70 -1.21 20.99
CA LEU A 59 4.38 -0.59 19.70
C LEU A 59 3.31 0.49 19.85
N LEU A 60 2.28 0.27 20.69
CA LEU A 60 1.26 1.26 21.02
C LEU A 60 1.84 2.47 21.76
N ASP A 61 2.73 2.24 22.74
CA ASP A 61 3.41 3.34 23.44
C ASP A 61 4.22 4.19 22.47
N TYR A 62 4.97 3.56 21.57
CA TYR A 62 5.74 4.28 20.57
C TYR A 62 4.85 5.02 19.57
N ALA A 63 3.79 4.38 19.05
CA ALA A 63 2.82 4.99 18.17
C ALA A 63 2.17 6.24 18.79
N ALA A 64 1.91 6.21 20.11
CA ALA A 64 1.39 7.36 20.83
C ALA A 64 2.39 8.53 20.85
N THR A 65 3.71 8.28 21.00
CA THR A 65 4.74 9.32 20.93
C THR A 65 4.79 10.00 19.55
N LEU A 66 4.49 9.24 18.48
CA LEU A 66 4.42 9.74 17.11
C LEU A 66 3.09 10.43 16.80
N LYS A 67 2.11 10.40 17.74
CA LYS A 67 0.77 10.95 17.58
C LYS A 67 0.06 10.42 16.32
N VAL A 68 0.29 9.17 15.95
CA VAL A 68 -0.41 8.55 14.83
C VAL A 68 -1.84 8.14 15.21
N ASP A 69 -2.71 8.05 14.21
CA ASP A 69 -4.11 7.69 14.39
C ASP A 69 -4.31 6.18 14.32
N VAL A 70 -3.44 5.48 13.58
CA VAL A 70 -3.53 4.04 13.31
C VAL A 70 -2.18 3.36 13.52
N LEU A 71 -2.20 2.17 14.11
CA LEU A 71 -1.08 1.24 14.17
C LEU A 71 -1.49 -0.05 13.46
N LEU A 72 -0.84 -0.36 12.33
CA LEU A 72 -0.91 -1.67 11.71
C LEU A 72 0.13 -2.58 12.37
N ILE A 73 -0.33 -3.67 12.97
CA ILE A 73 0.53 -4.76 13.44
C ILE A 73 0.41 -5.87 12.37
N SER A 74 1.34 -5.85 11.43
CA SER A 74 1.36 -6.69 10.24
C SER A 74 1.97 -8.08 10.45
N ASP A 75 2.23 -8.45 11.70
CA ASP A 75 2.79 -9.74 12.11
C ASP A 75 2.12 -10.27 13.38
N LEU A 76 1.51 -11.45 13.31
CA LEU A 76 0.91 -12.11 14.46
C LEU A 76 1.93 -12.43 15.57
N GLU A 77 3.21 -12.61 15.22
CA GLU A 77 4.26 -12.84 16.19
C GLU A 77 4.59 -11.58 17.03
N ALA A 78 4.12 -10.40 16.63
CA ALA A 78 4.27 -9.17 17.42
C ALA A 78 3.34 -9.10 18.63
N TYR A 79 2.32 -9.94 18.70
CA TYR A 79 1.51 -10.10 19.92
C TYR A 79 2.21 -11.03 20.91
N GLU A 80 2.06 -10.77 22.21
CA GLU A 80 2.59 -11.65 23.28
C GLU A 80 1.79 -12.96 23.35
N SER A 81 0.48 -12.88 23.06
CA SER A 81 -0.43 -14.00 23.01
C SER A 81 -1.54 -13.69 22.03
N LEU A 82 -2.03 -14.72 21.34
CA LEU A 82 -3.18 -14.62 20.45
C LEU A 82 -4.49 -15.07 21.13
N GLU A 83 -4.48 -15.31 22.43
CA GLU A 83 -5.69 -15.59 23.20
C GLU A 83 -6.55 -14.33 23.36
N ASP A 84 -7.89 -14.50 23.43
CA ASP A 84 -8.81 -13.37 23.41
C ASP A 84 -8.65 -12.40 24.58
N ALA A 85 -8.31 -12.88 25.77
CA ALA A 85 -8.16 -12.01 26.94
C ALA A 85 -6.95 -11.06 26.79
N PRO A 86 -5.71 -11.52 26.48
CA PRO A 86 -4.60 -10.64 26.18
C PRO A 86 -4.85 -9.70 24.99
N LEU A 87 -5.52 -10.15 23.93
CA LEU A 87 -5.87 -9.29 22.78
C LEU A 87 -6.84 -8.17 23.18
N ARG A 88 -7.81 -8.44 24.08
CA ARG A 88 -8.69 -7.39 24.63
C ARG A 88 -7.93 -6.36 25.46
N GLU A 89 -6.88 -6.75 26.18
CA GLU A 89 -6.01 -5.78 26.87
C GLU A 89 -5.23 -4.88 25.89
N VAL A 90 -4.74 -5.46 24.78
CA VAL A 90 -4.11 -4.66 23.70
C VAL A 90 -5.13 -3.67 23.12
N LYS A 91 -6.36 -4.13 22.83
CA LYS A 91 -7.42 -3.24 22.34
C LYS A 91 -7.74 -2.13 23.35
N LYS A 92 -7.91 -2.47 24.61
CA LYS A 92 -8.20 -1.49 25.65
C LYS A 92 -7.10 -0.42 25.71
N LYS A 93 -5.82 -0.82 25.69
CA LYS A 93 -4.69 0.12 25.65
C LYS A 93 -4.74 1.01 24.42
N ALA A 94 -5.06 0.46 23.26
CA ALA A 94 -5.20 1.23 22.03
C ALA A 94 -6.34 2.26 22.12
N ASP A 95 -7.49 1.87 22.67
CA ASP A 95 -8.64 2.76 22.91
C ASP A 95 -8.27 3.89 23.87
N ASP A 96 -7.60 3.57 25.00
CA ASP A 96 -7.13 4.56 25.99
C ASP A 96 -6.16 5.59 25.36
N LEU A 97 -5.37 5.18 24.35
CA LEU A 97 -4.45 6.05 23.61
C LEU A 97 -5.11 6.73 22.39
N GLY A 98 -6.35 6.38 22.08
CA GLY A 98 -7.05 6.86 20.89
C GLY A 98 -6.37 6.42 19.58
N ILE A 99 -5.84 5.19 19.52
CA ILE A 99 -5.16 4.62 18.36
C ILE A 99 -6.01 3.45 17.85
N GLU A 100 -6.31 3.44 16.55
CA GLU A 100 -6.93 2.27 15.91
C GLU A 100 -5.86 1.22 15.63
N VAL A 101 -6.12 -0.04 15.99
CA VAL A 101 -5.23 -1.15 15.63
C VAL A 101 -5.75 -1.84 14.38
N TYR A 102 -4.90 -1.94 13.36
CA TYR A 102 -5.12 -2.80 12.22
C TYR A 102 -4.27 -4.07 12.40
N ALA A 103 -4.86 -5.22 12.09
CA ALA A 103 -4.20 -6.51 12.23
C ALA A 103 -3.72 -7.06 10.89
N GLY A 104 -2.60 -7.72 10.88
CA GLY A 104 -2.07 -8.37 9.69
C GLY A 104 -1.21 -9.59 9.99
N SER A 105 -0.80 -10.26 8.94
CA SER A 105 0.08 -11.40 8.96
C SER A 105 0.80 -11.57 7.63
N TRP A 106 1.39 -12.72 7.45
CA TRP A 106 2.24 -13.09 6.33
C TRP A 106 1.47 -13.76 5.17
N SER A 107 2.18 -14.54 4.32
CA SER A 107 1.59 -15.22 3.17
C SER A 107 0.48 -16.20 3.57
N ILE A 108 -0.62 -16.14 2.81
CA ILE A 108 -1.75 -17.08 2.88
C ILE A 108 -1.84 -17.97 1.63
N CYS A 109 -0.90 -17.88 0.69
CA CYS A 109 -0.82 -18.76 -0.46
C CYS A 109 -0.10 -20.06 -0.07
N PRO A 110 -0.76 -21.22 -0.02
CA PRO A 110 -0.18 -22.46 0.50
C PRO A 110 0.99 -22.97 -0.34
N THR A 111 1.11 -22.53 -1.57
CA THR A 111 2.13 -22.93 -2.54
C THR A 111 3.18 -21.85 -2.78
N SER A 112 3.08 -20.70 -2.09
CA SER A 112 4.10 -19.66 -2.12
C SER A 112 5.40 -20.12 -1.45
N THR A 113 6.53 -19.67 -1.98
CA THR A 113 7.85 -19.81 -1.35
C THR A 113 7.96 -19.12 0.01
N ARG A 114 7.00 -18.20 0.30
CA ARG A 114 6.91 -17.42 1.54
C ARG A 114 5.92 -17.97 2.54
N PHE A 115 5.14 -18.99 2.19
CA PHE A 115 4.19 -19.59 3.10
C PHE A 115 4.88 -20.25 4.29
N LYS A 116 4.40 -19.92 5.49
CA LYS A 116 4.88 -20.49 6.76
C LYS A 116 3.74 -21.28 7.41
N LYS A 117 4.03 -22.48 7.88
CA LYS A 117 3.06 -23.35 8.57
C LYS A 117 2.91 -23.06 10.07
N ASN A 118 3.43 -21.94 10.54
CA ASN A 118 3.38 -21.56 11.97
C ASN A 118 1.94 -21.52 12.51
N TRP A 119 0.98 -21.22 11.64
CA TRP A 119 -0.43 -21.06 11.95
C TRP A 119 -1.31 -22.14 11.30
N GLY A 120 -0.73 -23.31 10.98
CA GLY A 120 -1.43 -24.43 10.34
C GLY A 120 -1.54 -24.32 8.82
N THR A 121 -2.69 -24.73 8.26
CA THR A 121 -3.01 -24.56 6.84
C THR A 121 -3.27 -23.09 6.52
N ALA A 122 -3.36 -22.74 5.24
CA ALA A 122 -3.64 -21.37 4.83
C ALA A 122 -5.02 -20.89 5.34
N GLU A 123 -6.02 -21.76 5.31
CA GLU A 123 -7.38 -21.47 5.83
C GLU A 123 -7.37 -21.31 7.35
N GLU A 124 -6.64 -22.15 8.09
CA GLU A 124 -6.50 -22.01 9.54
C GLU A 124 -5.81 -20.71 9.90
N HIS A 125 -4.77 -20.31 9.16
CA HIS A 125 -4.08 -19.05 9.31
C HIS A 125 -5.02 -17.84 9.09
N VAL A 126 -5.83 -17.86 8.01
CA VAL A 126 -6.81 -16.80 7.74
C VAL A 126 -7.87 -16.74 8.84
N ARG A 127 -8.44 -17.89 9.27
CA ARG A 127 -9.44 -17.91 10.35
C ARG A 127 -8.88 -17.39 11.68
N LEU A 128 -7.65 -17.77 12.03
CA LEU A 128 -6.94 -17.22 13.19
C LEU A 128 -6.82 -15.69 13.08
N GLY A 129 -6.34 -15.18 11.94
CA GLY A 129 -6.19 -13.75 11.72
C GLY A 129 -7.50 -12.97 11.77
N LEU A 130 -8.59 -13.52 11.21
CA LEU A 130 -9.92 -12.92 11.30
C LEU A 130 -10.42 -12.83 12.75
N ARG A 131 -10.19 -13.87 13.56
CA ARG A 131 -10.51 -13.87 15.00
C ARG A 131 -9.70 -12.82 15.75
N VAL A 132 -8.38 -12.75 15.50
CA VAL A 132 -7.51 -11.73 16.10
C VAL A 132 -7.98 -10.33 15.72
N ALA A 133 -8.21 -10.07 14.43
CA ALA A 133 -8.68 -8.78 13.94
C ALA A 133 -10.02 -8.38 14.60
N LYS A 134 -10.99 -9.30 14.65
CA LYS A 134 -12.27 -9.08 15.33
C LYS A 134 -12.11 -8.72 16.80
N THR A 135 -11.25 -9.45 17.53
CA THR A 135 -11.01 -9.21 18.98
C THR A 135 -10.35 -7.85 19.22
N LEU A 136 -9.47 -7.41 18.33
CA LEU A 136 -8.83 -6.09 18.37
C LEU A 136 -9.73 -4.95 17.88
N GLY A 137 -10.88 -5.26 17.26
CA GLY A 137 -11.72 -4.26 16.60
C GLY A 137 -11.11 -3.72 15.30
N SER A 138 -10.19 -4.47 14.70
CA SER A 138 -9.61 -4.14 13.39
C SER A 138 -10.65 -4.34 12.28
N PRO A 139 -10.83 -3.37 11.37
CA PRO A 139 -11.72 -3.54 10.23
C PRO A 139 -11.15 -4.46 9.14
N VAL A 140 -9.84 -4.73 9.20
CA VAL A 140 -9.11 -5.50 8.19
C VAL A 140 -8.20 -6.56 8.83
N PHE A 141 -7.93 -7.61 8.05
CA PHE A 141 -6.80 -8.51 8.27
C PHE A 141 -5.89 -8.44 7.04
N ARG A 142 -4.74 -7.74 7.15
CA ARG A 142 -3.76 -7.57 6.07
C ARG A 142 -2.94 -8.85 5.91
N VAL A 143 -2.78 -9.31 4.67
CA VAL A 143 -1.97 -10.48 4.31
C VAL A 143 -1.26 -10.24 2.98
N VAL A 144 -0.30 -11.09 2.64
CA VAL A 144 0.39 -11.10 1.34
C VAL A 144 0.14 -12.41 0.60
N LEU A 145 0.30 -12.40 -0.73
CA LEU A 145 0.38 -13.62 -1.51
C LEU A 145 1.76 -14.25 -1.30
N GLY A 146 2.84 -13.52 -1.63
CA GLY A 146 4.18 -14.06 -1.56
C GLY A 146 5.27 -13.02 -1.82
N ALA A 147 6.11 -13.28 -2.82
CA ALA A 147 7.16 -12.38 -3.29
C ALA A 147 7.51 -12.67 -4.77
N GLY A 148 8.37 -11.87 -5.37
CA GLY A 148 8.76 -12.00 -6.79
C GLY A 148 9.35 -13.35 -7.17
N GLU A 149 9.89 -14.12 -6.22
CA GLU A 149 10.36 -15.48 -6.46
C GLU A 149 9.22 -16.43 -6.87
N ASP A 150 7.99 -16.19 -6.41
CA ASP A 150 6.82 -17.00 -6.73
C ASP A 150 6.46 -16.95 -8.23
N ARG A 151 6.82 -15.87 -8.92
CA ARG A 151 6.69 -15.76 -10.39
C ARG A 151 7.51 -16.81 -11.16
N LYS A 152 8.57 -17.33 -10.54
CA LYS A 152 9.50 -18.32 -11.14
C LYS A 152 9.17 -19.77 -10.75
N THR A 153 8.17 -19.98 -9.92
CA THR A 153 7.74 -21.32 -9.53
C THR A 153 6.88 -21.97 -10.62
N GLU A 154 6.64 -23.28 -10.54
CA GLU A 154 5.78 -24.00 -11.48
C GLU A 154 4.39 -23.37 -11.55
N GLY A 155 3.89 -23.11 -12.76
CA GLY A 155 2.64 -22.39 -12.99
C GLY A 155 2.72 -20.87 -12.75
N GLY A 156 3.84 -20.38 -12.25
CA GLY A 156 4.11 -18.95 -12.06
C GLY A 156 3.11 -18.25 -11.13
N ILE A 157 3.03 -16.94 -11.28
CA ILE A 157 2.14 -16.12 -10.44
C ILE A 157 0.65 -16.44 -10.64
N LYS A 158 0.25 -16.91 -11.83
CA LYS A 158 -1.15 -17.27 -12.11
C LYS A 158 -1.62 -18.43 -11.24
N ALA A 159 -0.77 -19.46 -11.05
CA ALA A 159 -1.08 -20.56 -10.15
C ALA A 159 -1.16 -20.09 -8.70
N ARG A 160 -0.25 -19.21 -8.26
CA ARG A 160 -0.29 -18.63 -6.90
C ARG A 160 -1.54 -17.79 -6.65
N ILE A 161 -1.99 -17.03 -7.65
CA ILE A 161 -3.27 -16.29 -7.58
C ILE A 161 -4.44 -17.26 -7.40
N ALA A 162 -4.52 -18.31 -8.22
CA ALA A 162 -5.61 -19.31 -8.14
C ALA A 162 -5.64 -20.01 -6.77
N ASP A 163 -4.47 -20.40 -6.23
CA ASP A 163 -4.37 -21.01 -4.92
C ASP A 163 -4.82 -20.03 -3.81
N THR A 164 -4.43 -18.76 -3.90
CA THR A 164 -4.82 -17.71 -2.95
C THR A 164 -6.33 -17.46 -3.00
N VAL A 165 -6.91 -17.35 -4.20
CA VAL A 165 -8.37 -17.19 -4.39
C VAL A 165 -9.13 -18.36 -3.78
N THR A 166 -8.63 -19.59 -3.91
CA THR A 166 -9.23 -20.78 -3.30
C THR A 166 -9.30 -20.66 -1.78
N VAL A 167 -8.21 -20.27 -1.13
CA VAL A 167 -8.15 -20.04 0.32
C VAL A 167 -9.11 -18.91 0.75
N LEU A 168 -9.12 -17.80 0.03
CA LEU A 168 -10.00 -16.68 0.32
C LEU A 168 -11.48 -17.09 0.26
N LYS A 169 -11.89 -17.74 -0.83
CA LYS A 169 -13.27 -18.24 -1.00
C LYS A 169 -13.69 -19.22 0.11
N ALA A 170 -12.77 -20.08 0.55
CA ALA A 170 -13.02 -21.02 1.66
C ALA A 170 -13.21 -20.32 3.02
N CYS A 171 -12.73 -19.08 3.18
CA CYS A 171 -12.84 -18.30 4.41
C CYS A 171 -13.88 -17.17 4.33
N ARG A 172 -14.66 -17.09 3.23
CA ARG A 172 -15.58 -15.96 2.98
C ARG A 172 -16.63 -15.79 4.09
N SER A 173 -17.30 -16.85 4.49
CA SER A 173 -18.34 -16.78 5.54
C SER A 173 -17.76 -16.25 6.85
N GLN A 174 -16.58 -16.73 7.27
CA GLN A 174 -15.93 -16.30 8.49
C GLN A 174 -15.53 -14.82 8.44
N ALA A 175 -15.09 -14.31 7.29
CA ALA A 175 -14.75 -12.90 7.12
C ALA A 175 -16.01 -12.01 7.26
N LEU A 176 -17.10 -12.39 6.59
CA LEU A 176 -18.39 -11.68 6.68
C LEU A 176 -18.98 -11.72 8.10
N ASP A 177 -18.97 -12.87 8.76
CA ASP A 177 -19.47 -13.06 10.13
C ASP A 177 -18.62 -12.30 11.17
N ALA A 178 -17.32 -12.14 10.88
CA ALA A 178 -16.43 -11.34 11.70
C ALA A 178 -16.61 -9.83 11.49
N GLY A 179 -17.18 -9.41 10.34
CA GLY A 179 -17.20 -8.03 9.90
C GLY A 179 -15.81 -7.49 9.56
N VAL A 180 -14.87 -8.38 9.19
CA VAL A 180 -13.47 -8.07 8.89
C VAL A 180 -13.20 -8.35 7.42
N LYS A 181 -12.65 -7.39 6.70
CA LYS A 181 -12.20 -7.61 5.32
C LYS A 181 -10.74 -8.09 5.27
N ILE A 182 -10.42 -8.90 4.27
CA ILE A 182 -9.06 -9.38 4.03
C ILE A 182 -8.39 -8.43 3.04
N ALA A 183 -7.31 -7.76 3.47
CA ALA A 183 -6.55 -6.82 2.66
C ALA A 183 -5.31 -7.52 2.09
N ILE A 184 -5.28 -7.74 0.78
CA ILE A 184 -4.13 -8.34 0.08
C ILE A 184 -3.18 -7.23 -0.34
N GLU A 185 -1.91 -7.36 0.00
CA GLU A 185 -0.87 -6.41 -0.39
C GLU A 185 -0.20 -6.81 -1.70
N ASN A 186 0.10 -5.81 -2.54
CA ASN A 186 1.09 -5.96 -3.60
C ASN A 186 2.48 -5.99 -2.95
N HIS A 187 3.06 -7.19 -2.77
CA HIS A 187 4.20 -7.41 -1.87
C HIS A 187 5.45 -7.88 -2.58
N ALA A 188 6.57 -7.19 -2.35
CA ALA A 188 7.93 -7.61 -2.73
C ALA A 188 8.08 -8.14 -4.18
N GLY A 189 7.32 -7.58 -5.13
CA GLY A 189 7.35 -7.93 -6.54
C GLY A 189 6.52 -9.16 -6.92
N ASP A 190 5.58 -9.59 -6.06
CA ASP A 190 4.67 -10.71 -6.35
C ASP A 190 3.59 -10.34 -7.37
N LEU A 191 2.81 -9.30 -7.13
CA LEU A 191 1.65 -8.93 -7.93
C LEU A 191 1.82 -7.55 -8.56
N HIS A 192 1.55 -7.47 -9.85
CA HIS A 192 1.20 -6.19 -10.47
C HIS A 192 -0.16 -5.69 -9.95
N SER A 193 -0.39 -4.38 -10.04
CA SER A 193 -1.67 -3.78 -9.62
C SER A 193 -2.88 -4.41 -10.32
N TRP A 194 -2.79 -4.69 -11.61
CA TRP A 194 -3.88 -5.32 -12.38
C TRP A 194 -4.06 -6.81 -12.05
N GLU A 195 -3.00 -7.52 -11.65
CA GLU A 195 -3.09 -8.90 -11.17
C GLU A 195 -3.80 -8.97 -9.82
N LEU A 196 -3.48 -8.02 -8.92
CA LEU A 196 -4.14 -7.90 -7.62
C LEU A 196 -5.62 -7.49 -7.80
N ALA A 197 -5.92 -6.55 -8.70
CA ALA A 197 -7.31 -6.18 -8.99
C ALA A 197 -8.12 -7.40 -9.49
N ALA A 198 -7.56 -8.20 -10.40
CA ALA A 198 -8.20 -9.41 -10.90
C ALA A 198 -8.39 -10.47 -9.80
N LEU A 199 -7.41 -10.65 -8.91
CA LEU A 199 -7.50 -11.53 -7.75
C LEU A 199 -8.67 -11.10 -6.84
N ILE A 200 -8.80 -9.81 -6.53
CA ILE A 200 -9.87 -9.28 -5.68
C ILE A 200 -11.24 -9.52 -6.31
N GLU A 201 -11.39 -9.21 -7.60
CA GLU A 201 -12.65 -9.44 -8.32
C GLU A 201 -13.04 -10.91 -8.35
N GLU A 202 -12.09 -11.81 -8.54
CA GLU A 202 -12.34 -13.26 -8.56
C GLU A 202 -12.64 -13.82 -7.17
N ALA A 203 -11.97 -13.33 -6.12
CA ALA A 203 -12.20 -13.77 -4.75
C ALA A 203 -13.55 -13.28 -4.20
N GLY A 204 -13.89 -12.01 -4.47
CA GLY A 204 -15.09 -11.32 -4.04
C GLY A 204 -14.79 -9.99 -3.34
N PRO A 205 -15.06 -8.86 -4.00
CA PRO A 205 -14.73 -7.53 -3.49
C PRO A 205 -15.58 -7.08 -2.27
N ASP A 206 -16.60 -7.86 -1.92
CA ASP A 206 -17.42 -7.64 -0.73
C ASP A 206 -16.66 -7.93 0.57
N PHE A 207 -15.68 -8.85 0.55
CA PHE A 207 -14.89 -9.22 1.73
C PHE A 207 -13.37 -9.17 1.51
N VAL A 208 -12.90 -9.02 0.26
CA VAL A 208 -11.48 -8.86 -0.08
C VAL A 208 -11.23 -7.45 -0.62
N GLY A 209 -10.11 -6.84 -0.28
CA GLY A 209 -9.67 -5.58 -0.83
C GLY A 209 -8.15 -5.51 -0.92
N ALA A 210 -7.64 -4.36 -1.35
CA ALA A 210 -6.21 -4.11 -1.50
C ALA A 210 -5.62 -3.46 -0.24
N ASN A 211 -4.39 -3.86 0.10
CA ASN A 211 -3.44 -3.09 0.85
C ASN A 211 -2.41 -2.54 -0.16
N ILE A 212 -2.44 -1.26 -0.44
CA ILE A 212 -1.44 -0.66 -1.34
C ILE A 212 -0.13 -0.48 -0.59
N ASP A 213 0.95 -1.00 -1.18
CA ASP A 213 2.32 -0.65 -0.87
C ASP A 213 2.93 0.09 -2.07
N SER A 214 3.21 1.38 -1.88
CA SER A 214 3.78 2.24 -2.94
C SER A 214 5.21 1.86 -3.31
N GLY A 215 6.00 1.38 -2.36
CA GLY A 215 7.37 0.94 -2.61
C GLY A 215 7.44 -0.37 -3.39
N ASN A 216 6.51 -1.27 -3.14
CA ASN A 216 6.42 -2.53 -3.88
C ASN A 216 5.96 -2.33 -5.34
N ALA A 217 5.31 -1.21 -5.67
CA ALA A 217 4.98 -0.84 -7.05
C ALA A 217 6.24 -0.80 -7.93
N ALA A 218 7.31 -0.18 -7.46
CA ALA A 218 8.57 -0.11 -8.18
C ALA A 218 9.25 -1.49 -8.37
N TRP A 219 8.91 -2.48 -7.55
CA TRP A 219 9.44 -3.84 -7.67
C TRP A 219 8.71 -4.70 -8.72
N THR A 220 7.57 -4.23 -9.21
CA THR A 220 6.89 -4.73 -10.40
C THR A 220 7.04 -3.80 -11.61
N LEU A 221 7.93 -2.80 -11.53
CA LEU A 221 8.19 -1.83 -12.59
C LEU A 221 6.93 -0.99 -12.93
N GLU A 222 6.16 -0.64 -11.91
CA GLU A 222 5.01 0.25 -12.00
C GLU A 222 5.29 1.60 -11.32
N ASP A 223 4.65 2.65 -11.81
CA ASP A 223 4.59 3.94 -11.11
C ASP A 223 3.63 3.81 -9.91
N PRO A 224 4.01 4.21 -8.68
CA PRO A 224 3.14 4.18 -7.52
C PRO A 224 1.80 4.90 -7.70
N MET A 225 1.76 5.95 -8.53
CA MET A 225 0.52 6.65 -8.86
C MET A 225 -0.41 5.79 -9.71
N ASP A 226 0.12 5.03 -10.68
CA ASP A 226 -0.69 4.12 -11.50
C ASP A 226 -1.25 2.96 -10.67
N VAL A 227 -0.48 2.48 -9.71
CA VAL A 227 -0.96 1.48 -8.75
C VAL A 227 -2.13 2.02 -7.93
N LEU A 228 -2.04 3.28 -7.46
CA LEU A 228 -3.15 3.95 -6.77
C LEU A 228 -4.38 4.13 -7.68
N GLU A 229 -4.20 4.54 -8.92
CA GLU A 229 -5.32 4.69 -9.87
C GLU A 229 -6.01 3.36 -10.17
N THR A 230 -5.24 2.27 -10.24
CA THR A 230 -5.77 0.92 -10.51
C THR A 230 -6.48 0.32 -9.31
N LEU A 231 -5.87 0.43 -8.13
CA LEU A 231 -6.31 -0.26 -6.90
C LEU A 231 -7.17 0.60 -5.98
N GLY A 232 -7.20 1.93 -6.16
CA GLY A 232 -7.82 2.86 -5.21
C GLY A 232 -9.25 2.49 -4.80
N LYS A 233 -10.09 2.06 -5.76
CA LYS A 233 -11.46 1.63 -5.49
C LYS A 233 -11.57 0.34 -4.63
N TYR A 234 -10.50 -0.45 -4.57
CA TYR A 234 -10.43 -1.68 -3.77
C TYR A 234 -9.68 -1.46 -2.45
N THR A 235 -9.05 -0.29 -2.27
CA THR A 235 -8.11 -0.06 -1.18
C THR A 235 -8.81 0.09 0.16
N ILE A 236 -8.46 -0.76 1.11
CA ILE A 236 -8.99 -0.82 2.48
C ILE A 236 -7.90 -0.75 3.55
N CYS A 237 -6.63 -0.87 3.16
CA CYS A 237 -5.46 -0.75 4.01
C CYS A 237 -4.29 -0.19 3.20
N SER A 238 -3.20 0.17 3.86
CA SER A 238 -1.96 0.60 3.19
C SER A 238 -0.71 0.30 4.00
N SER A 239 0.43 0.16 3.29
CA SER A 239 1.78 0.02 3.85
C SER A 239 2.72 0.84 2.96
N LEU A 240 2.67 2.19 3.09
CA LEU A 240 3.28 3.09 2.13
C LEU A 240 4.72 3.46 2.52
N ARG A 241 5.55 3.65 1.50
CA ARG A 241 6.91 4.20 1.58
C ARG A 241 7.23 4.98 0.30
N ASP A 242 8.34 5.72 0.30
CA ASP A 242 8.81 6.41 -0.90
C ASP A 242 9.90 5.60 -1.60
N ASP A 243 10.18 5.94 -2.85
CA ASP A 243 11.13 5.26 -3.72
C ASP A 243 12.09 6.23 -4.36
N MET A 244 13.38 5.91 -4.30
CA MET A 244 14.38 6.47 -5.20
C MET A 244 14.72 5.43 -6.26
N ILE A 245 14.45 5.76 -7.53
CA ILE A 245 14.62 4.87 -8.67
C ILE A 245 15.61 5.55 -9.62
N TRP A 246 16.64 4.82 -10.09
CA TRP A 246 17.61 5.39 -11.02
C TRP A 246 18.06 4.39 -12.07
N GLU A 247 18.44 4.91 -13.24
CA GLU A 247 18.92 4.08 -14.34
C GLU A 247 20.26 3.42 -14.01
N THR A 248 20.43 2.20 -14.51
CA THR A 248 21.69 1.44 -14.51
C THR A 248 21.97 0.92 -15.92
N PRO A 249 23.18 0.47 -16.23
CA PRO A 249 23.50 -0.09 -17.55
C PRO A 249 22.54 -1.20 -17.99
N ASP A 250 22.14 -2.08 -17.06
CA ASP A 250 21.29 -3.23 -17.34
C ASP A 250 19.78 -2.97 -17.13
N GLY A 251 19.39 -1.81 -16.59
CA GLY A 251 17.98 -1.52 -16.27
C GLY A 251 17.84 -0.38 -15.29
N ALA A 252 17.32 -0.65 -14.09
CA ALA A 252 17.22 0.32 -13.01
C ALA A 252 17.56 -0.29 -11.65
N SER A 253 17.90 0.57 -10.70
CA SER A 253 17.92 0.25 -9.26
C SER A 253 16.81 0.97 -8.55
N VAL A 254 16.24 0.33 -7.55
CA VAL A 254 15.21 0.88 -6.66
C VAL A 254 15.74 0.80 -5.23
N GLN A 255 15.68 1.90 -4.51
CA GLN A 255 15.91 1.94 -3.07
C GLN A 255 14.74 2.63 -2.41
N TRP A 256 14.09 1.95 -1.47
CA TRP A 256 13.05 2.53 -0.65
C TRP A 256 13.63 3.58 0.29
N THR A 257 12.87 4.65 0.53
CA THR A 257 13.28 5.80 1.33
C THR A 257 12.17 6.23 2.29
N ALA A 258 12.50 7.14 3.20
CA ALA A 258 11.50 7.85 3.96
C ALA A 258 10.61 8.70 3.05
N ALA A 259 9.34 8.89 3.44
CA ALA A 259 8.40 9.71 2.69
C ALA A 259 8.93 11.14 2.51
N GLY A 260 8.95 11.61 1.27
CA GLY A 260 9.49 12.91 0.87
C GLY A 260 10.98 12.91 0.52
N GLU A 261 11.65 11.75 0.61
CA GLU A 261 13.07 11.58 0.23
C GLU A 261 13.22 10.80 -1.09
N GLY A 262 12.12 10.38 -1.72
CA GLY A 262 12.07 9.66 -2.99
C GLY A 262 11.45 10.46 -4.12
N LEU A 263 10.80 9.76 -5.04
CA LEU A 263 10.24 10.33 -6.28
C LEU A 263 8.73 10.50 -6.26
N ILE A 264 8.03 10.04 -5.22
CA ILE A 264 6.57 10.17 -5.11
C ILE A 264 6.20 11.63 -4.84
N ASP A 265 5.36 12.21 -5.69
CA ASP A 265 4.70 13.48 -5.38
C ASP A 265 3.60 13.24 -4.34
N TRP A 266 3.96 13.29 -3.07
CA TRP A 266 3.06 13.04 -1.94
C TRP A 266 1.87 13.97 -1.88
N LYS A 267 1.99 15.19 -2.41
CA LYS A 267 0.86 16.12 -2.47
C LYS A 267 -0.19 15.65 -3.47
N GLN A 268 0.24 15.27 -4.65
CA GLN A 268 -0.63 14.71 -5.68
C GLN A 268 -1.17 13.34 -5.24
N PHE A 269 -0.31 12.48 -4.68
CA PHE A 269 -0.68 11.16 -4.20
C PHE A 269 -1.77 11.22 -3.12
N ALA A 270 -1.61 12.08 -2.10
CA ALA A 270 -2.60 12.26 -1.05
C ALA A 270 -3.92 12.85 -1.58
N ALA A 271 -3.86 13.77 -2.55
CA ALA A 271 -5.06 14.31 -3.19
C ALA A 271 -5.84 13.22 -3.94
N ARG A 272 -5.13 12.34 -4.69
CA ARG A 272 -5.75 11.20 -5.38
C ARG A 272 -6.26 10.15 -4.39
N TRP A 273 -5.50 9.87 -3.33
CA TRP A 273 -5.94 9.00 -2.23
C TRP A 273 -7.26 9.45 -1.63
N SER A 274 -7.35 10.75 -1.30
CA SER A 274 -8.59 11.34 -0.77
C SER A 274 -9.78 11.22 -1.72
N ALA A 275 -9.55 11.20 -3.02
CA ALA A 275 -10.61 11.03 -4.02
C ALA A 275 -11.04 9.58 -4.22
N LEU A 276 -10.08 8.63 -4.17
CA LEU A 276 -10.32 7.23 -4.52
C LEU A 276 -10.66 6.36 -3.31
N CYS A 277 -10.02 6.61 -2.16
CA CYS A 277 -10.17 5.81 -0.94
C CYS A 277 -10.17 6.66 0.34
N PRO A 278 -11.08 7.65 0.46
CA PRO A 278 -11.06 8.68 1.53
C PRO A 278 -11.18 8.12 2.95
N ALA A 279 -11.72 6.92 3.12
CA ALA A 279 -11.89 6.28 4.43
C ALA A 279 -10.66 5.48 4.87
N THR A 280 -9.73 5.21 3.96
CA THR A 280 -8.55 4.38 4.23
C THR A 280 -7.41 5.23 4.77
N PRO A 281 -6.78 4.86 5.90
CA PRO A 281 -5.62 5.59 6.43
C PRO A 281 -4.41 5.45 5.51
N ILE A 282 -3.53 6.45 5.55
CA ILE A 282 -2.16 6.36 5.03
C ILE A 282 -1.29 5.83 6.18
N ILE A 283 -0.80 4.60 6.04
CA ILE A 283 0.03 3.92 7.03
C ILE A 283 1.43 3.79 6.45
N ILE A 284 2.44 4.20 7.20
CA ILE A 284 3.83 4.21 6.76
C ILE A 284 4.56 2.96 7.22
N GLU A 285 5.17 2.28 6.24
CA GLU A 285 6.05 1.14 6.43
C GLU A 285 7.42 1.43 5.80
N THR A 286 8.28 2.13 6.52
CA THR A 286 9.64 2.38 6.05
C THR A 286 10.49 1.12 6.20
N ILE A 287 10.80 0.47 5.07
CA ILE A 287 11.83 -0.56 4.99
C ILE A 287 12.83 -0.04 3.96
N SER A 288 13.95 0.47 4.40
CA SER A 288 14.87 1.21 3.54
C SER A 288 16.34 0.83 3.81
N GLY A 289 17.26 1.51 3.19
CA GLY A 289 18.68 1.33 3.43
C GLY A 289 19.35 0.28 2.55
N PHE A 290 18.68 -0.26 1.54
CA PHE A 290 19.29 -1.16 0.55
C PHE A 290 18.68 -0.93 -0.84
N ALA A 291 19.49 -1.07 -1.88
CA ALA A 291 19.03 -1.00 -3.27
C ALA A 291 18.81 -2.41 -3.83
N ARG A 292 17.80 -2.55 -4.70
CA ARG A 292 17.54 -3.75 -5.49
C ARG A 292 17.62 -3.41 -6.97
N ASN A 293 18.35 -4.26 -7.73
CA ASN A 293 18.54 -4.10 -9.16
C ASN A 293 17.46 -4.84 -9.96
N PHE A 294 16.95 -4.19 -10.99
CA PHE A 294 15.99 -4.72 -11.94
C PHE A 294 16.59 -4.66 -13.35
N PRO A 295 17.24 -5.75 -13.83
CA PRO A 295 17.95 -5.76 -15.11
C PRO A 295 17.00 -5.98 -16.28
N TYR A 296 16.01 -5.13 -16.46
CA TYR A 296 14.92 -5.29 -17.44
C TYR A 296 15.37 -5.10 -18.90
N LYS A 297 16.59 -4.63 -19.13
CA LYS A 297 17.19 -4.60 -20.48
C LYS A 297 17.71 -5.99 -20.92
N LYS A 298 17.77 -6.96 -20.00
CA LYS A 298 18.12 -8.35 -20.32
C LYS A 298 16.88 -9.13 -20.77
N PRO A 299 16.94 -9.86 -21.90
CA PRO A 299 15.77 -10.55 -22.46
C PRO A 299 15.08 -11.55 -21.53
N ASP A 300 15.85 -12.23 -20.68
CA ASP A 300 15.38 -13.23 -19.74
C ASP A 300 14.60 -12.65 -18.55
N PHE A 301 14.74 -11.34 -18.27
CA PHE A 301 14.02 -10.68 -17.19
C PHE A 301 12.49 -10.79 -17.37
N TRP A 302 12.00 -10.60 -18.61
CA TRP A 302 10.58 -10.52 -18.91
C TRP A 302 9.86 -11.88 -18.99
N GLN A 303 10.59 -13.00 -18.88
CA GLN A 303 9.98 -14.34 -18.94
C GLN A 303 8.94 -14.60 -17.84
N HIS A 304 9.00 -13.86 -16.75
CA HIS A 304 8.15 -14.03 -15.56
C HIS A 304 7.25 -12.82 -15.26
N TYR A 305 7.26 -11.80 -16.11
CA TYR A 305 6.48 -10.58 -15.94
C TYR A 305 5.67 -10.29 -17.19
N ASP A 306 4.39 -9.93 -17.00
CA ASP A 306 3.59 -9.38 -18.09
C ASP A 306 4.01 -7.92 -18.32
N GLN A 307 4.65 -7.64 -19.45
CA GLN A 307 5.03 -6.29 -19.82
C GLN A 307 3.82 -5.53 -20.37
N ARG A 308 3.47 -4.44 -19.70
CA ARG A 308 2.51 -3.45 -20.22
C ARG A 308 3.30 -2.19 -20.63
N PRO A 309 3.45 -1.91 -21.94
CA PRO A 309 4.35 -0.85 -22.42
C PRO A 309 4.06 0.52 -21.82
N GLU A 310 2.79 0.88 -21.62
CA GLU A 310 2.39 2.17 -21.06
C GLU A 310 2.78 2.32 -19.59
N ALA A 311 2.52 1.29 -18.75
CA ALA A 311 2.90 1.29 -17.34
C ALA A 311 4.42 1.29 -17.18
N PHE A 312 5.11 0.48 -17.97
CA PHE A 312 6.57 0.40 -17.95
C PHE A 312 7.25 1.72 -18.39
N ALA A 313 6.71 2.43 -19.38
CA ALA A 313 7.23 3.73 -19.82
C ALA A 313 7.18 4.80 -18.71
N LYS A 314 6.18 4.75 -17.83
CA LYS A 314 6.09 5.64 -16.67
C LYS A 314 7.15 5.30 -15.63
N PHE A 315 7.36 4.03 -15.33
CA PHE A 315 8.46 3.57 -14.47
C PHE A 315 9.83 4.03 -15.01
N GLU A 316 10.10 3.88 -16.32
CA GLU A 316 11.33 4.39 -16.93
C GLU A 316 11.47 5.91 -16.81
N THR A 317 10.35 6.64 -16.86
CA THR A 317 10.36 8.09 -16.64
C THR A 317 10.76 8.44 -15.22
N LEU A 318 10.32 7.68 -14.22
CA LEU A 318 10.78 7.83 -12.84
C LEU A 318 12.27 7.51 -12.73
N ALA A 319 12.75 6.42 -13.33
CA ALA A 319 14.15 6.01 -13.30
C ALA A 319 15.09 7.07 -13.90
N LYS A 320 14.65 7.80 -14.94
CA LYS A 320 15.41 8.91 -15.54
C LYS A 320 15.49 10.16 -14.65
N ARG A 321 14.55 10.32 -13.71
CA ARG A 321 14.48 11.48 -12.81
C ARG A 321 15.29 11.27 -11.53
N GLY A 322 15.49 10.01 -11.14
CA GLY A 322 16.20 9.70 -9.90
C GLY A 322 17.70 9.64 -10.03
N HIS A 323 18.35 9.39 -8.92
CA HIS A 323 19.81 9.30 -8.83
C HIS A 323 20.21 8.26 -7.77
N ALA A 324 21.41 7.72 -7.89
CA ALA A 324 21.93 6.76 -6.93
C ALA A 324 22.06 7.39 -5.54
N ILE A 325 21.57 6.68 -4.55
CA ILE A 325 21.70 7.04 -3.13
C ILE A 325 22.45 5.94 -2.37
N PRO A 326 23.22 6.28 -1.32
CA PRO A 326 23.99 5.29 -0.58
C PRO A 326 23.06 4.35 0.21
N SER A 327 23.37 3.06 0.20
CA SER A 327 22.74 2.11 1.12
C SER A 327 23.19 2.36 2.55
N PHE A 328 22.32 2.02 3.52
CA PHE A 328 22.63 2.14 4.94
C PHE A 328 23.86 1.29 5.31
N LYS A 329 24.76 1.90 6.08
CA LYS A 329 25.89 1.21 6.72
C LYS A 329 25.95 1.67 8.16
N ALA A 330 26.11 0.71 9.08
CA ALA A 330 26.35 1.05 10.47
C ALA A 330 27.62 1.90 10.59
N PRO A 331 27.62 3.02 11.35
CA PRO A 331 28.81 3.80 11.59
C PRO A 331 29.92 2.96 12.24
N GLU A 332 31.17 3.30 11.97
CA GLU A 332 32.30 2.61 12.58
C GLU A 332 32.27 2.75 14.11
N GLY A 333 32.51 1.63 14.80
CA GLY A 333 32.49 1.57 16.27
C GLY A 333 31.10 1.54 16.91
N VAL A 334 30.01 1.62 16.14
CA VAL A 334 28.65 1.50 16.64
C VAL A 334 28.16 0.05 16.50
N ASP A 335 27.53 -0.48 17.55
CA ASP A 335 26.86 -1.78 17.48
C ASP A 335 25.85 -1.80 16.33
N ARG A 336 25.95 -2.80 15.46
CA ARG A 336 25.14 -2.89 14.24
C ARG A 336 23.64 -2.90 14.51
N LYS A 337 23.21 -3.64 15.56
CA LYS A 337 21.79 -3.72 15.93
C LYS A 337 21.27 -2.36 16.39
N LYS A 338 22.06 -1.67 17.22
CA LYS A 338 21.72 -0.33 17.69
C LYS A 338 21.65 0.66 16.53
N ALA A 339 22.62 0.64 15.62
CA ALA A 339 22.62 1.48 14.43
C ALA A 339 21.39 1.24 13.54
N GLU A 340 20.99 -0.03 13.35
CA GLU A 340 19.79 -0.39 12.58
C GLU A 340 18.50 0.09 13.28
N GLN A 341 18.42 -0.06 14.59
CA GLN A 341 17.29 0.44 15.38
C GLN A 341 17.12 1.95 15.25
N ASP A 342 18.23 2.70 15.39
CA ASP A 342 18.20 4.16 15.28
C ASP A 342 17.88 4.60 13.84
N TYR A 343 18.41 3.90 12.85
CA TYR A 343 18.10 4.15 11.44
C TYR A 343 16.61 3.96 11.14
N GLN A 344 16.03 2.81 11.52
CA GLN A 344 14.61 2.52 11.28
C GLN A 344 13.69 3.53 11.97
N LYS A 345 13.98 3.86 13.22
CA LYS A 345 13.24 4.91 13.95
C LYS A 345 13.33 6.26 13.23
N GLY A 346 14.54 6.68 12.86
CA GLY A 346 14.76 7.94 12.18
C GLY A 346 14.03 8.05 10.84
N GLU A 347 14.01 6.98 10.05
CA GLU A 347 13.27 6.91 8.79
C GLU A 347 11.76 7.09 9.00
N LEU A 348 11.18 6.36 9.97
CA LEU A 348 9.77 6.45 10.29
C LEU A 348 9.40 7.84 10.86
N GLU A 349 10.18 8.36 11.78
CA GLU A 349 9.95 9.67 12.42
C GLU A 349 9.99 10.80 11.38
N ARG A 350 10.96 10.78 10.43
CA ARG A 350 11.02 11.76 9.34
C ARG A 350 9.83 11.64 8.41
N SER A 351 9.42 10.40 8.06
CA SER A 351 8.25 10.15 7.21
C SER A 351 6.96 10.71 7.83
N ILE A 352 6.70 10.41 9.10
CA ILE A 352 5.53 10.90 9.83
C ILE A 352 5.57 12.43 9.94
N ALA A 353 6.72 13.01 10.28
CA ALA A 353 6.88 14.46 10.39
C ALA A 353 6.63 15.16 9.03
N TYR A 354 7.19 14.65 7.94
CA TYR A 354 6.97 15.18 6.59
C TYR A 354 5.49 15.13 6.19
N LEU A 355 4.86 13.97 6.30
CA LEU A 355 3.46 13.79 5.90
C LEU A 355 2.51 14.66 6.73
N ARG A 356 2.80 14.84 8.02
CA ARG A 356 2.01 15.71 8.89
C ARG A 356 2.21 17.18 8.55
N THR A 357 3.47 17.63 8.45
CA THR A 357 3.77 19.07 8.37
C THR A 357 3.74 19.63 6.96
N LYS A 358 4.07 18.83 5.93
CA LYS A 358 4.12 19.26 4.53
C LYS A 358 2.89 18.87 3.74
N ILE A 359 2.26 17.73 4.07
CA ILE A 359 1.09 17.21 3.34
C ILE A 359 -0.20 17.48 4.13
N GLY A 360 -0.14 17.59 5.45
CA GLY A 360 -1.30 17.89 6.29
C GLY A 360 -2.10 16.66 6.71
N LEU A 361 -1.47 15.46 6.74
CA LEU A 361 -2.10 14.22 7.15
C LEU A 361 -2.15 14.06 8.67
N GLY A 362 -3.07 13.18 9.12
CA GLY A 362 -3.27 12.87 10.52
C GLY A 362 -4.32 13.73 11.20
N LEU A 363 -5.07 13.14 12.14
CA LEU A 363 -6.11 13.82 12.91
C LEU A 363 -5.54 14.43 14.20
N LYS A 364 -4.49 13.82 14.76
CA LYS A 364 -3.83 14.29 15.98
C LYS A 364 -2.80 15.40 15.65
N VAL A 365 -2.77 16.43 16.47
CA VAL A 365 -1.91 17.62 16.29
C VAL A 365 -0.69 17.53 17.22
#